data_cef5f7c19e9601d993de41bbe1b5ae0b
#
_entry.id   cef5f7c19e9601d993de41bbe1b5ae0b
#
_cell.length_a   1.000
_cell.length_b   1.000
_cell.length_c   1.000
_cell.angle_alpha   90.00
_cell.angle_beta   90.00
_cell.angle_gamma   90.00
#
_symmetry.space_group_name_H-M   'P 1'
#
loop_
_entity.id
_entity.type
_entity.pdbx_description
1 polymer ?
#
loop_
_entity_poly.entity_id
_entity_poly.type
_entity_poly.pdbx_seq_one_letter_code
_entity_poly.pdbx_strand_id
1 'polypeptide(L)'
;MNFKILKKIKNSRARLGVIETAHGVIHTPAFIPVGTQAAIKGLTVDQLKEIGSDSLLCNTYHLYLRPGDEIVKKMGGLHKFMNWDRPIWTDSGGFQVFSLGAALEHGVGKVANIFPGERTGILKKPSFAKASEGQREKLTKISEDGVEFRSHIDGSSHFISPEKSIEIQENLGADLIFAFDECTS
;
A
#
# COMPACT_ATOMS: atom_id res chain seq x y z
N MET A 1 -12.77 16.86 3.07
CA MET A 1 -11.78 17.01 1.98
C MET A 1 -12.32 17.98 0.93
N ASN A 2 -11.51 18.93 0.46
CA ASN A 2 -11.85 19.87 -0.59
C ASN A 2 -10.71 19.97 -1.61
N PHE A 3 -11.03 20.05 -2.91
CA PHE A 3 -10.05 20.23 -3.97
C PHE A 3 -10.29 21.55 -4.72
N LYS A 4 -9.28 22.40 -4.77
CA LYS A 4 -9.36 23.70 -5.44
C LYS A 4 -8.27 23.83 -6.50
N ILE A 5 -8.70 24.20 -7.73
CA ILE A 5 -7.74 24.52 -8.79
C ILE A 5 -7.32 25.98 -8.62
N LEU A 6 -6.02 26.22 -8.49
CA LEU A 6 -5.44 27.56 -8.34
C LEU A 6 -5.09 28.20 -9.68
N LYS A 7 -4.57 27.39 -10.63
CA LYS A 7 -4.13 27.88 -11.94
C LYS A 7 -4.27 26.81 -13.00
N LYS A 8 -4.70 27.20 -14.19
CA LYS A 8 -4.71 26.34 -15.39
C LYS A 8 -3.86 26.98 -16.48
N ILE A 9 -3.21 26.17 -17.29
CA ILE A 9 -2.52 26.62 -18.51
C ILE A 9 -3.50 26.58 -19.67
N LYS A 10 -3.58 27.67 -20.46
CA LYS A 10 -4.42 27.73 -21.64
C LYS A 10 -3.97 26.69 -22.67
N ASN A 11 -4.94 26.00 -23.29
CA ASN A 11 -4.70 24.92 -24.26
C ASN A 11 -3.90 23.70 -23.73
N SER A 12 -3.94 23.45 -22.40
CA SER A 12 -3.30 22.32 -21.77
C SER A 12 -4.18 21.74 -20.66
N ARG A 13 -3.97 20.46 -20.32
CA ARG A 13 -4.58 19.82 -19.12
C ARG A 13 -3.81 20.13 -17.85
N ALA A 14 -2.63 20.76 -17.95
CA ALA A 14 -1.80 21.10 -16.80
C ALA A 14 -2.50 22.10 -15.89
N ARG A 15 -2.48 21.81 -14.60
CA ARG A 15 -3.09 22.66 -13.57
C ARG A 15 -2.31 22.57 -12.26
N LEU A 16 -2.33 23.63 -11.51
CA LEU A 16 -1.95 23.68 -10.10
C LEU A 16 -3.22 23.65 -9.26
N GLY A 17 -3.17 22.96 -8.14
CA GLY A 17 -4.28 22.91 -7.22
C GLY A 17 -3.83 22.61 -5.79
N VAL A 18 -4.80 22.55 -4.90
CA VAL A 18 -4.61 22.14 -3.50
C VAL A 18 -5.70 21.17 -3.11
N ILE A 19 -5.33 20.19 -2.28
CA ILE A 19 -6.25 19.30 -1.58
C ILE A 19 -6.17 19.68 -0.11
N GLU A 20 -7.32 20.06 0.46
CA GLU A 20 -7.43 20.40 1.89
C GLU A 20 -7.94 19.16 2.64
N THR A 21 -7.22 18.76 3.68
CA THR A 21 -7.54 17.62 4.56
C THR A 21 -7.61 18.06 6.02
N ALA A 22 -7.94 17.15 6.92
CA ALA A 22 -7.95 17.42 8.36
C ALA A 22 -6.54 17.72 8.92
N HIS A 23 -5.49 17.14 8.30
CA HIS A 23 -4.10 17.28 8.77
C HIS A 23 -3.25 18.20 7.88
N GLY A 24 -3.87 19.03 7.05
CA GLY A 24 -3.17 20.02 6.25
C GLY A 24 -3.50 20.01 4.77
N VAL A 25 -2.62 20.63 4.00
CA VAL A 25 -2.83 20.89 2.57
C VAL A 25 -1.79 20.16 1.73
N ILE A 26 -2.24 19.57 0.64
CA ILE A 26 -1.38 18.96 -0.38
C ILE A 26 -1.40 19.86 -1.62
N HIS A 27 -0.24 20.38 -2.02
CA HIS A 27 -0.07 21.14 -3.25
C HIS A 27 0.05 20.20 -4.44
N THR A 28 -0.70 20.41 -5.50
CA THR A 28 -0.68 19.55 -6.68
C THR A 28 -0.15 20.27 -7.91
N PRO A 29 0.68 19.60 -8.76
CA PRO A 29 1.09 18.20 -8.67
C PRO A 29 2.05 17.94 -7.49
N ALA A 30 1.95 16.76 -6.87
CA ALA A 30 2.80 16.35 -5.76
C ALA A 30 3.40 14.97 -6.00
N PHE A 31 4.60 14.75 -5.48
CA PHE A 31 5.15 13.41 -5.28
C PHE A 31 4.77 12.93 -3.88
N ILE A 32 4.25 11.71 -3.79
CA ILE A 32 3.82 11.13 -2.52
C ILE A 32 4.77 9.96 -2.17
N PRO A 33 5.71 10.16 -1.23
CA PRO A 33 6.59 9.09 -0.78
C PRO A 33 5.80 7.93 -0.16
N VAL A 34 6.27 6.69 -0.39
CA VAL A 34 5.59 5.48 0.10
C VAL A 34 6.27 4.98 1.37
N GLY A 35 5.52 4.99 2.46
CA GLY A 35 5.88 4.40 3.76
C GLY A 35 5.19 3.05 3.96
N THR A 36 5.70 2.00 3.33
CA THR A 36 5.06 0.68 3.24
C THR A 36 4.53 0.15 4.57
N GLN A 37 5.29 0.29 5.66
CA GLN A 37 4.94 -0.16 7.01
C GLN A 37 5.04 1.01 7.99
N ALA A 38 4.38 2.12 7.67
CA ALA A 38 4.43 3.35 8.44
C ALA A 38 5.87 3.92 8.61
N ALA A 39 6.74 3.65 7.66
CA ALA A 39 8.11 4.18 7.66
C ALA A 39 8.64 4.28 6.21
N ILE A 40 9.31 5.37 5.91
CA ILE A 40 10.06 5.54 4.65
C ILE A 40 11.48 5.00 4.87
N LYS A 41 11.89 4.02 4.08
CA LYS A 41 13.22 3.42 4.21
C LYS A 41 14.31 4.44 3.96
N GLY A 42 15.22 4.58 4.93
CA GLY A 42 16.40 5.45 4.82
C GLY A 42 16.15 6.93 5.11
N LEU A 43 14.93 7.34 5.48
CA LEU A 43 14.60 8.72 5.86
C LEU A 43 13.85 8.76 7.18
N THR A 44 14.19 9.74 8.00
CA THR A 44 13.41 10.09 9.21
C THR A 44 12.22 10.96 8.85
N VAL A 45 11.26 11.07 9.76
CA VAL A 45 10.11 11.98 9.62
C VAL A 45 10.57 13.43 9.47
N ASP A 46 11.57 13.85 10.24
CA ASP A 46 12.10 15.22 10.17
C ASP A 46 12.73 15.51 8.80
N GLN A 47 13.50 14.57 8.25
CA GLN A 47 14.07 14.70 6.91
C GLN A 47 12.98 14.80 5.83
N LEU A 48 11.88 14.04 5.97
CA LEU A 48 10.74 14.14 5.06
C LEU A 48 10.06 15.52 5.13
N LYS A 49 9.96 16.09 6.31
CA LYS A 49 9.44 17.45 6.52
C LYS A 49 10.38 18.51 5.95
N GLU A 50 11.68 18.33 6.11
CA GLU A 50 12.73 19.24 5.60
C GLU A 50 12.75 19.30 4.08
N ILE A 51 12.64 18.16 3.39
CA ILE A 51 12.55 18.12 1.92
C ILE A 51 11.21 18.60 1.37
N GLY A 52 10.28 18.99 2.24
CA GLY A 52 8.99 19.58 1.84
C GLY A 52 7.95 18.57 1.38
N SER A 53 7.98 17.31 1.84
CA SER A 53 6.91 16.35 1.53
C SER A 53 5.59 16.80 2.20
N ASP A 54 4.57 17.06 1.38
CA ASP A 54 3.25 17.48 1.88
C ASP A 54 2.44 16.29 2.43
N SER A 55 2.71 15.08 1.94
CA SER A 55 1.93 13.89 2.33
C SER A 55 2.73 12.60 2.17
N LEU A 56 2.24 11.52 2.77
CA LEU A 56 2.78 10.16 2.67
C LEU A 56 1.70 9.19 2.24
N LEU A 57 2.10 8.06 1.64
CA LEU A 57 1.22 6.92 1.40
C LEU A 57 1.69 5.73 2.24
N CYS A 58 0.77 5.09 2.96
CA CYS A 58 1.01 3.86 3.70
C CYS A 58 0.22 2.70 3.10
N ASN A 59 0.81 1.50 3.08
CA ASN A 59 0.16 0.35 2.44
C ASN A 59 -0.72 -0.43 3.42
N THR A 60 -1.99 -0.50 3.13
CA THR A 60 -3.02 -1.17 3.93
C THR A 60 -2.71 -2.64 4.16
N TYR A 61 -2.38 -3.40 3.12
CA TYR A 61 -2.04 -4.82 3.21
C TYR A 61 -0.91 -5.10 4.22
N HIS A 62 0.17 -4.34 4.13
CA HIS A 62 1.34 -4.56 4.99
C HIS A 62 1.06 -4.20 6.45
N LEU A 63 0.31 -3.13 6.68
CA LEU A 63 -0.06 -2.67 8.03
C LEU A 63 -1.12 -3.57 8.67
N TYR A 64 -2.05 -4.10 7.89
CA TYR A 64 -3.02 -5.11 8.32
C TYR A 64 -2.32 -6.37 8.82
N LEU A 65 -1.33 -6.89 8.07
CA LEU A 65 -0.59 -8.07 8.50
C LEU A 65 0.38 -7.79 9.66
N ARG A 66 0.99 -6.61 9.67
CA ARG A 66 1.96 -6.25 10.73
C ARG A 66 2.11 -4.72 10.84
N PRO A 67 1.83 -4.11 11.98
CA PRO A 67 1.55 -4.72 13.31
C PRO A 67 0.10 -5.19 13.48
N GLY A 68 -0.81 -4.88 12.56
CA GLY A 68 -2.25 -5.00 12.63
C GLY A 68 -2.91 -3.63 12.77
N ASP A 69 -3.97 -3.40 12.01
CA ASP A 69 -4.71 -2.14 11.98
C ASP A 69 -5.30 -1.77 13.35
N GLU A 70 -5.79 -2.76 14.11
CA GLU A 70 -6.29 -2.57 15.47
C GLU A 70 -5.21 -2.05 16.45
N ILE A 71 -3.94 -2.45 16.26
CA ILE A 71 -2.84 -1.93 17.08
C ILE A 71 -2.59 -0.47 16.74
N VAL A 72 -2.55 -0.14 15.45
CA VAL A 72 -2.38 1.24 14.97
C VAL A 72 -3.52 2.13 15.48
N LYS A 73 -4.77 1.65 15.43
CA LYS A 73 -5.95 2.33 15.98
C LYS A 73 -5.79 2.64 17.48
N LYS A 74 -5.39 1.64 18.27
CA LYS A 74 -5.16 1.79 19.72
C LYS A 74 -4.05 2.80 20.03
N MET A 75 -3.08 2.94 19.15
CA MET A 75 -2.01 3.95 19.25
C MET A 75 -2.44 5.36 18.77
N GLY A 76 -3.68 5.51 18.32
CA GLY A 76 -4.25 6.78 17.89
C GLY A 76 -4.09 7.08 16.41
N GLY A 77 -4.02 6.03 15.57
CA GLY A 77 -3.90 6.09 14.12
C GLY A 77 -2.48 6.33 13.62
N LEU A 78 -2.32 6.30 12.30
CA LEU A 78 -1.01 6.43 11.63
C LEU A 78 -0.28 7.72 11.99
N HIS A 79 -0.99 8.83 12.13
CA HIS A 79 -0.38 10.12 12.46
C HIS A 79 0.40 10.06 13.77
N LYS A 80 -0.19 9.49 14.82
CA LYS A 80 0.50 9.31 16.11
C LYS A 80 1.52 8.18 16.05
N PHE A 81 1.19 7.09 15.38
CA PHE A 81 2.08 5.93 15.25
C PHE A 81 3.40 6.28 14.55
N MET A 82 3.35 7.15 13.53
CA MET A 82 4.52 7.59 12.75
C MET A 82 5.15 8.89 13.26
N ASN A 83 4.49 9.61 14.18
CA ASN A 83 4.82 11.00 14.52
C ASN A 83 4.80 11.93 13.28
N TRP A 84 3.78 11.76 12.43
CA TRP A 84 3.59 12.53 11.19
C TRP A 84 2.32 13.37 11.30
N ASP A 85 2.45 14.68 11.14
CA ASP A 85 1.39 15.68 11.37
C ASP A 85 0.78 16.24 10.08
N ARG A 86 1.17 15.69 8.92
CA ARG A 86 0.67 16.09 7.60
C ARG A 86 -0.23 14.99 6.99
N PRO A 87 -0.94 15.26 5.87
CA PRO A 87 -1.83 14.30 5.24
C PRO A 87 -1.22 12.92 5.01
N ILE A 88 -2.02 11.87 5.24
CA ILE A 88 -1.68 10.48 4.95
C ILE A 88 -2.70 9.90 4.01
N TRP A 89 -2.20 9.15 3.03
CA TRP A 89 -2.96 8.29 2.12
C TRP A 89 -2.80 6.83 2.55
N THR A 90 -3.85 6.03 2.33
CA THR A 90 -3.72 4.57 2.34
C THR A 90 -4.24 4.00 1.03
N ASP A 91 -3.53 3.01 0.48
CA ASP A 91 -4.04 2.24 -0.63
C ASP A 91 -5.11 1.24 -0.16
N SER A 92 -5.77 0.58 -1.10
CA SER A 92 -6.81 -0.41 -0.79
C SER A 92 -6.26 -1.74 -0.26
N GLY A 93 -4.99 -2.06 -0.56
CA GLY A 93 -4.36 -3.36 -0.33
C GLY A 93 -4.65 -4.40 -1.42
N GLY A 94 -5.58 -4.16 -2.35
CA GLY A 94 -5.98 -5.11 -3.39
C GLY A 94 -4.84 -5.52 -4.30
N PHE A 95 -4.10 -4.56 -4.82
CA PHE A 95 -2.95 -4.82 -5.69
C PHE A 95 -1.89 -5.72 -5.03
N GLN A 96 -1.56 -5.49 -3.76
CA GLN A 96 -0.54 -6.26 -3.05
C GLN A 96 -0.96 -7.72 -2.85
N VAL A 97 -2.22 -7.95 -2.50
CA VAL A 97 -2.78 -9.30 -2.36
C VAL A 97 -2.69 -10.04 -3.68
N PHE A 98 -3.12 -9.41 -4.78
CA PHE A 98 -3.07 -10.00 -6.12
C PHE A 98 -1.63 -10.27 -6.57
N SER A 99 -0.76 -9.26 -6.53
CA SER A 99 0.61 -9.36 -7.06
C SER A 99 1.50 -10.32 -6.27
N LEU A 100 1.36 -10.37 -4.95
CA LEU A 100 2.12 -11.30 -4.10
C LEU A 100 1.60 -12.72 -4.25
N GLY A 101 0.28 -12.93 -4.38
CA GLY A 101 -0.32 -14.23 -4.67
C GLY A 101 0.15 -14.79 -6.00
N ALA A 102 0.04 -14.02 -7.07
CA ALA A 102 0.48 -14.41 -8.41
C ALA A 102 2.01 -14.69 -8.47
N ALA A 103 2.83 -13.87 -7.81
CA ALA A 103 4.27 -14.08 -7.75
C ALA A 103 4.66 -15.38 -7.06
N LEU A 104 3.95 -15.77 -6.00
CA LEU A 104 4.17 -17.02 -5.29
C LEU A 104 3.68 -18.23 -6.09
N GLU A 105 2.52 -18.13 -6.77
CA GLU A 105 1.96 -19.20 -7.59
C GLU A 105 2.83 -19.54 -8.82
N HIS A 106 3.36 -18.51 -9.48
CA HIS A 106 4.13 -18.68 -10.70
C HIS A 106 5.64 -18.80 -10.48
N GLY A 107 6.12 -18.69 -9.23
CA GLY A 107 7.54 -18.74 -8.91
C GLY A 107 8.34 -17.60 -9.54
N VAL A 108 7.65 -16.53 -9.96
CA VAL A 108 8.25 -15.33 -10.53
C VAL A 108 8.56 -14.42 -9.37
N GLY A 109 9.83 -14.27 -9.03
CA GLY A 109 10.23 -13.26 -8.05
C GLY A 109 9.72 -11.90 -8.50
N LYS A 110 9.14 -11.14 -7.55
CA LYS A 110 8.51 -9.82 -7.68
C LYS A 110 8.33 -9.33 -9.12
N VAL A 111 7.08 -9.20 -9.56
CA VAL A 111 6.75 -8.58 -10.84
C VAL A 111 7.33 -7.17 -10.85
N ALA A 112 8.55 -7.05 -11.26
CA ALA A 112 9.14 -5.84 -11.81
C ALA A 112 10.61 -6.07 -12.15
N ASN A 113 10.88 -6.64 -13.28
CA ASN A 113 11.98 -6.14 -14.07
C ASN A 113 11.55 -4.80 -14.69
N ILE A 114 11.30 -3.79 -13.85
CA ILE A 114 10.91 -2.44 -14.32
C ILE A 114 12.11 -1.73 -14.93
N PHE A 115 13.32 -2.19 -14.67
CA PHE A 115 14.53 -1.61 -15.24
C PHE A 115 15.29 -2.65 -16.08
N PRO A 116 15.38 -2.44 -17.41
CA PRO A 116 16.23 -3.28 -18.27
C PRO A 116 17.69 -3.14 -17.80
N GLY A 117 18.24 -4.21 -17.23
CA GLY A 117 19.67 -4.25 -16.84
C GLY A 117 19.97 -4.73 -15.42
N GLU A 118 19.03 -4.79 -14.51
CA GLU A 118 19.25 -5.41 -13.21
C GLU A 118 19.15 -6.94 -13.31
N ARG A 119 20.31 -7.61 -13.23
CA ARG A 119 20.36 -9.06 -13.02
C ARG A 119 19.78 -9.36 -11.65
N THR A 120 18.54 -9.82 -11.60
CA THR A 120 17.97 -10.41 -10.40
C THR A 120 18.81 -11.62 -10.00
N GLY A 121 19.57 -11.47 -8.92
CA GLY A 121 20.20 -12.62 -8.28
C GLY A 121 19.12 -13.65 -7.98
N ILE A 122 19.27 -14.85 -8.52
CA ILE A 122 18.40 -15.99 -8.26
C ILE A 122 18.34 -16.18 -6.75
N LEU A 123 17.23 -15.76 -6.14
CA LEU A 123 16.94 -16.13 -4.76
C LEU A 123 16.87 -17.66 -4.74
N LYS A 124 17.86 -18.29 -4.11
CA LYS A 124 17.85 -19.74 -3.85
C LYS A 124 16.49 -20.06 -3.22
N LYS A 125 15.76 -20.97 -3.85
CA LYS A 125 14.51 -21.52 -3.29
C LYS A 125 14.76 -21.88 -1.83
N PRO A 126 13.88 -21.47 -0.88
CA PRO A 126 13.99 -21.97 0.49
C PRO A 126 13.99 -23.48 0.44
N SER A 127 14.85 -24.13 1.23
CA SER A 127 15.08 -25.58 1.24
C SER A 127 13.87 -26.43 1.67
N PHE A 128 12.72 -25.80 1.94
CA PHE A 128 11.45 -26.45 2.29
C PHE A 128 10.59 -26.88 1.09
N ALA A 129 10.98 -26.60 -0.14
CA ALA A 129 10.23 -26.95 -1.35
C ALA A 129 10.55 -28.39 -1.86
N LYS A 130 10.64 -29.37 -0.96
CA LYS A 130 10.45 -30.80 -1.25
C LYS A 130 9.14 -31.27 -0.62
N ALA A 131 8.03 -30.65 -0.98
CA ALA A 131 6.72 -31.22 -0.79
C ALA A 131 6.25 -31.71 -2.17
N SER A 132 5.96 -32.98 -2.22
CA SER A 132 5.28 -33.79 -3.24
C SER A 132 4.54 -33.01 -4.33
N GLU A 133 4.66 -33.46 -5.57
CA GLU A 133 3.83 -33.10 -6.76
C GLU A 133 2.35 -33.49 -6.57
N GLY A 134 1.71 -32.93 -5.53
CA GLY A 134 0.29 -33.07 -5.24
C GLY A 134 -0.27 -31.70 -4.99
N GLN A 135 -1.15 -31.23 -5.88
CA GLN A 135 -2.03 -30.06 -5.76
C GLN A 135 -1.41 -28.88 -5.00
N ARG A 136 -0.74 -27.99 -5.69
CA ARG A 136 -0.40 -26.67 -5.13
C ARG A 136 -1.72 -25.97 -4.82
N GLU A 137 -2.08 -25.88 -3.54
CA GLU A 137 -3.18 -25.01 -3.12
C GLU A 137 -2.91 -23.61 -3.66
N LYS A 138 -3.88 -23.05 -4.37
CA LYS A 138 -3.80 -21.64 -4.80
C LYS A 138 -3.62 -20.77 -3.57
N LEU A 139 -2.57 -19.97 -3.56
CA LEU A 139 -2.26 -19.07 -2.46
C LEU A 139 -3.19 -17.86 -2.40
N THR A 140 -3.92 -17.61 -3.49
CA THR A 140 -4.88 -16.52 -3.62
C THR A 140 -6.11 -17.01 -4.37
N LYS A 141 -7.30 -16.73 -3.83
CA LYS A 141 -8.59 -17.00 -4.49
C LYS A 141 -9.38 -15.70 -4.56
N ILE A 142 -9.70 -15.27 -5.75
CA ILE A 142 -10.49 -14.07 -6.03
C ILE A 142 -11.94 -14.49 -6.28
N SER A 143 -12.89 -13.76 -5.68
CA SER A 143 -14.34 -13.91 -5.86
C SER A 143 -14.98 -12.53 -6.00
N GLU A 144 -16.27 -12.48 -6.33
CA GLU A 144 -17.06 -11.24 -6.35
C GLU A 144 -17.14 -10.58 -4.95
N ASP A 145 -17.04 -11.36 -3.87
CA ASP A 145 -17.14 -10.87 -2.49
C ASP A 145 -15.79 -10.37 -1.93
N GLY A 146 -14.68 -10.69 -2.58
CA GLY A 146 -13.35 -10.32 -2.11
C GLY A 146 -12.27 -11.34 -2.43
N VAL A 147 -11.16 -11.27 -1.72
CA VAL A 147 -9.98 -12.10 -1.96
C VAL A 147 -9.53 -12.85 -0.71
N GLU A 148 -9.42 -14.17 -0.83
CA GLU A 148 -8.78 -15.02 0.16
C GLU A 148 -7.30 -15.18 -0.19
N PHE A 149 -6.41 -15.04 0.77
CA PHE A 149 -4.97 -15.19 0.57
C PHE A 149 -4.27 -15.72 1.81
N ARG A 150 -3.06 -16.25 1.61
CA ARG A 150 -2.17 -16.63 2.72
C ARG A 150 -1.13 -15.56 2.98
N SER A 151 -0.98 -15.20 4.25
CA SER A 151 0.04 -14.26 4.71
C SER A 151 1.44 -14.75 4.35
N HIS A 152 2.25 -13.88 3.75
CA HIS A 152 3.65 -14.17 3.45
C HIS A 152 4.55 -14.15 4.71
N ILE A 153 4.00 -13.71 5.85
CA ILE A 153 4.74 -13.60 7.11
C ILE A 153 4.72 -14.93 7.87
N ASP A 154 3.53 -15.54 8.02
CA ASP A 154 3.27 -16.69 8.88
C ASP A 154 2.43 -17.80 8.22
N GLY A 155 1.95 -17.57 6.99
CA GLY A 155 1.12 -18.53 6.25
C GLY A 155 -0.34 -18.59 6.69
N SER A 156 -0.79 -17.73 7.61
CA SER A 156 -2.19 -17.66 8.05
C SER A 156 -3.11 -17.29 6.88
N SER A 157 -4.35 -17.82 6.89
CA SER A 157 -5.35 -17.50 5.88
C SER A 157 -6.12 -16.25 6.27
N HIS A 158 -6.30 -15.35 5.31
CA HIS A 158 -7.00 -14.08 5.45
C HIS A 158 -8.01 -13.91 4.32
N PHE A 159 -9.09 -13.17 4.61
CA PHE A 159 -10.05 -12.74 3.62
C PHE A 159 -10.23 -11.22 3.72
N ILE A 160 -10.10 -10.53 2.60
CA ILE A 160 -10.35 -9.08 2.50
C ILE A 160 -11.44 -8.85 1.47
N SER A 161 -12.59 -8.32 1.93
CA SER A 161 -13.64 -7.76 1.09
C SER A 161 -13.43 -6.25 0.90
N PRO A 162 -14.19 -5.59 0.00
CA PRO A 162 -14.20 -4.13 -0.11
C PRO A 162 -14.49 -3.44 1.22
N GLU A 163 -15.45 -3.94 1.99
CA GLU A 163 -15.83 -3.39 3.31
C GLU A 163 -14.70 -3.58 4.33
N LYS A 164 -14.05 -4.76 4.33
CA LYS A 164 -12.92 -5.02 5.22
C LYS A 164 -11.74 -4.13 4.90
N SER A 165 -11.47 -3.84 3.62
CA SER A 165 -10.45 -2.88 3.21
C SER A 165 -10.73 -1.48 3.77
N ILE A 166 -11.96 -1.01 3.66
CA ILE A 166 -12.37 0.30 4.22
C ILE A 166 -12.23 0.30 5.75
N GLU A 167 -12.72 -0.75 6.44
CA GLU A 167 -12.59 -0.87 7.90
C GLU A 167 -11.13 -0.78 8.35
N ILE A 168 -10.22 -1.47 7.67
CA ILE A 168 -8.78 -1.41 7.96
C ILE A 168 -8.26 0.02 7.77
N GLN A 169 -8.59 0.68 6.65
CA GLN A 169 -8.15 2.05 6.37
C GLN A 169 -8.69 3.06 7.38
N GLU A 170 -9.94 2.88 7.84
CA GLU A 170 -10.54 3.67 8.92
C GLU A 170 -9.80 3.46 10.25
N ASN A 171 -9.44 2.22 10.58
CA ASN A 171 -8.65 1.90 11.76
C ASN A 171 -7.24 2.52 11.69
N LEU A 172 -6.65 2.57 10.51
CA LEU A 172 -5.37 3.24 10.25
C LEU A 172 -5.49 4.76 10.39
N GLY A 173 -6.67 5.35 10.15
CA GLY A 173 -6.95 6.78 10.36
C GLY A 173 -6.27 7.70 9.35
N ALA A 174 -6.24 7.31 8.07
CA ALA A 174 -5.73 8.12 6.98
C ALA A 174 -6.69 9.26 6.60
N ASP A 175 -6.17 10.36 6.01
CA ASP A 175 -6.99 11.46 5.48
C ASP A 175 -7.67 11.09 4.17
N LEU A 176 -6.98 10.30 3.35
CA LEU A 176 -7.45 9.86 2.04
C LEU A 176 -7.27 8.35 1.93
N ILE A 177 -8.33 7.68 1.53
CA ILE A 177 -8.38 6.24 1.37
C ILE A 177 -8.78 5.87 -0.06
N PHE A 178 -8.31 4.73 -0.54
CA PHE A 178 -8.68 4.21 -1.85
C PHE A 178 -9.76 3.13 -1.72
N ALA A 179 -10.69 3.14 -2.67
CA ALA A 179 -11.62 2.04 -2.84
C ALA A 179 -10.86 0.75 -3.19
N PHE A 180 -11.42 -0.39 -2.80
CA PHE A 180 -10.83 -1.69 -3.11
C PHE A 180 -10.79 -1.88 -4.63
N ASP A 181 -9.60 -2.14 -5.16
CA ASP A 181 -9.34 -2.27 -6.59
C ASP A 181 -8.90 -3.69 -6.94
N GLU A 182 -9.23 -4.10 -8.15
CA GLU A 182 -8.81 -5.35 -8.75
C GLU A 182 -7.90 -5.08 -9.95
N CYS A 183 -6.80 -5.82 -10.07
CA CYS A 183 -5.97 -5.77 -11.27
C CYS A 183 -6.70 -6.47 -12.42
N THR A 184 -7.09 -5.69 -13.43
CA THR A 184 -7.59 -6.24 -14.69
C THR A 184 -6.45 -6.91 -15.47
N SER A 185 -6.75 -8.10 -16.04
CA SER A 185 -5.86 -8.85 -16.95
C SER A 185 -5.72 -8.17 -18.31
#